data_3d27e0b7f5ba440c84937347056da494
#
_entry.id   3d27e0b7f5ba440c84937347056da494
#
_cell.length_a   1.000
_cell.length_b   1.000
_cell.length_c   1.000
_cell.angle_alpha   90.00
_cell.angle_beta   90.00
_cell.angle_gamma   90.00
#
_symmetry.space_group_name_H-M   'P 1'
#
loop_
_entity.id
_entity.type
_entity.pdbx_description
1 polymer ?
#
loop_
_entity_poly.entity_id
_entity_poly.type
_entity_poly.pdbx_seq_one_letter_code
_entity_poly.pdbx_strand_id
1 'polypeptide(L)'
;MPAERQLCEQFGVARTSVREAIQGLTASGYLERRGNRPVVAERLPEIRLKGDTATLDERKLLVRQLFEVRRTIEPAMSELAARRASTEERSDIAELAARSTNQLDDFRTIDRAFHTAISRACGNPMLQEVYGKTLGALFDSNELASLLYAEINRHEVSGIIASATAAHRAIADALVAGRRKGTIAAVQAHLDDVERRMIDRLL
;
A
#
# COMPACT_ATOMS: atom_id res chain seq x y z
N MET A 1 23.32 9.82 12.89
CA MET A 1 23.27 10.70 11.71
C MET A 1 24.61 11.43 11.59
N PRO A 2 25.16 11.74 10.39
CA PRO A 2 26.37 12.53 10.21
C PRO A 2 26.24 13.93 10.82
N ALA A 3 27.37 14.57 11.12
CA ALA A 3 27.36 15.94 11.66
C ALA A 3 26.90 16.97 10.59
N GLU A 4 26.25 18.05 11.00
CA GLU A 4 25.76 19.10 10.06
C GLU A 4 26.84 19.52 9.03
N ARG A 5 28.09 19.66 9.47
CA ARG A 5 29.22 20.02 8.61
C ARG A 5 29.44 18.99 7.50
N GLN A 6 29.40 17.71 7.85
CA GLN A 6 29.57 16.62 6.88
C GLN A 6 28.44 16.60 5.84
N LEU A 7 27.19 16.88 6.29
CA LEU A 7 26.05 16.99 5.40
C LEU A 7 26.19 18.19 4.44
N CYS A 8 26.69 19.34 4.93
CA CYS A 8 26.97 20.50 4.06
C CYS A 8 28.00 20.17 2.97
N GLU A 9 29.08 19.48 3.36
CA GLU A 9 30.13 19.06 2.42
C GLU A 9 29.60 17.99 1.43
N GLN A 10 28.83 17.05 1.90
CA GLN A 10 28.28 15.93 1.07
C GLN A 10 27.24 16.43 0.05
N PHE A 11 26.38 17.37 0.44
CA PHE A 11 25.30 17.85 -0.43
C PHE A 11 25.59 19.20 -1.11
N GLY A 12 26.71 19.83 -0.81
CA GLY A 12 27.10 21.12 -1.41
C GLY A 12 26.14 22.28 -1.06
N VAL A 13 25.51 22.24 0.14
CA VAL A 13 24.51 23.23 0.54
C VAL A 13 24.95 24.02 1.78
N ALA A 14 24.33 25.19 1.99
CA ALA A 14 24.59 26.04 3.13
C ALA A 14 24.16 25.38 4.46
N ARG A 15 24.83 25.74 5.55
CA ARG A 15 24.52 25.19 6.89
C ARG A 15 23.09 25.54 7.34
N THR A 16 22.58 26.69 6.93
CA THR A 16 21.18 27.09 7.17
C THR A 16 20.20 26.10 6.56
N SER A 17 20.41 25.72 5.29
CA SER A 17 19.54 24.76 4.58
C SER A 17 19.59 23.37 5.23
N VAL A 18 20.77 22.91 5.68
CA VAL A 18 20.88 21.65 6.42
C VAL A 18 20.11 21.71 7.73
N ARG A 19 20.18 22.82 8.47
CA ARG A 19 19.45 22.98 9.74
C ARG A 19 17.94 23.02 9.54
N GLU A 20 17.48 23.76 8.54
CA GLU A 20 16.06 23.81 8.17
C GLU A 20 15.54 22.43 7.76
N ALA A 21 16.29 21.68 6.96
CA ALA A 21 15.95 20.31 6.58
C ALA A 21 15.87 19.38 7.81
N ILE A 22 16.85 19.46 8.73
CA ILE A 22 16.84 18.69 9.99
C ILE A 22 15.64 19.07 10.84
N GLN A 23 15.31 20.36 10.95
CA GLN A 23 14.14 20.82 11.71
C GLN A 23 12.85 20.32 11.07
N GLY A 24 12.72 20.42 9.74
CA GLY A 24 11.56 19.88 9.00
C GLY A 24 11.38 18.38 9.19
N LEU A 25 12.46 17.61 9.05
CA LEU A 25 12.46 16.18 9.27
C LEU A 25 12.14 15.79 10.74
N THR A 26 12.57 16.60 11.69
CA THR A 26 12.24 16.40 13.12
C THR A 26 10.79 16.74 13.40
N ALA A 27 10.28 17.85 12.85
CA ALA A 27 8.88 18.23 12.97
C ALA A 27 7.93 17.20 12.33
N SER A 28 8.38 16.59 11.23
CA SER A 28 7.65 15.52 10.53
C SER A 28 7.86 14.14 11.15
N GLY A 29 8.63 14.00 12.24
CA GLY A 29 8.85 12.75 12.95
C GLY A 29 9.82 11.76 12.29
N TYR A 30 10.49 12.13 11.18
CA TYR A 30 11.54 11.29 10.58
C TYR A 30 12.82 11.26 11.37
N LEU A 31 13.07 12.32 12.16
CA LEU A 31 14.17 12.41 13.10
C LEU A 31 13.63 12.62 14.51
N GLU A 32 14.28 12.02 15.49
CA GLU A 32 14.06 12.27 16.91
C GLU A 32 15.33 12.85 17.54
N ARG A 33 15.19 13.53 18.67
CA ARG A 33 16.35 14.01 19.43
C ARG A 33 16.68 13.03 20.55
N ARG A 34 17.90 12.47 20.48
CA ARG A 34 18.50 11.77 21.61
C ARG A 34 19.58 12.66 22.22
N GLY A 35 19.23 13.36 23.32
CA GLY A 35 20.04 14.46 23.83
C GLY A 35 20.13 15.61 22.83
N ASN A 36 21.37 16.06 22.51
CA ASN A 36 21.60 17.14 21.56
C ASN A 36 21.81 16.67 20.10
N ARG A 37 21.64 15.38 19.79
CA ARG A 37 21.89 14.82 18.46
C ARG A 37 20.59 14.38 17.79
N PRO A 38 20.36 14.80 16.55
CA PRO A 38 19.28 14.22 15.76
C PRO A 38 19.68 12.80 15.31
N VAL A 39 18.79 11.85 15.48
CA VAL A 39 18.89 10.46 15.00
C VAL A 39 17.68 10.11 14.18
N VAL A 40 17.79 9.12 13.30
CA VAL A 40 16.64 8.61 12.56
C VAL A 40 15.68 8.00 13.58
N ALA A 41 14.40 8.35 13.47
CA ALA A 41 13.37 7.84 14.36
C ALA A 41 13.30 6.30 14.26
N GLU A 42 13.14 5.63 15.38
CA GLU A 42 13.07 4.17 15.45
C GLU A 42 11.83 3.63 14.74
N ARG A 43 10.75 4.42 14.77
CA ARG A 43 9.57 4.24 13.89
C ARG A 43 9.46 5.48 13.03
N LEU A 44 9.60 5.31 11.73
CA LEU A 44 9.36 6.41 10.78
C LEU A 44 7.88 6.80 10.85
N PRO A 45 7.55 8.11 10.73
CA PRO A 45 6.17 8.52 10.71
C PRO A 45 5.47 7.79 9.56
N GLU A 46 4.39 7.14 9.90
CA GLU A 46 3.38 6.76 8.93
C GLU A 46 2.95 8.03 8.18
N ILE A 47 2.59 7.91 6.92
CA ILE A 47 1.94 9.01 6.22
C ILE A 47 0.63 9.25 6.98
N ARG A 48 0.65 10.12 8.00
CA ARG A 48 -0.54 10.52 8.73
C ARG A 48 -1.33 11.47 7.83
N LEU A 49 -2.21 10.89 7.09
CA LEU A 49 -3.33 11.63 6.56
C LEU A 49 -4.16 11.99 7.79
N LYS A 50 -4.34 13.25 8.08
CA LYS A 50 -5.03 13.87 9.24
C LYS A 50 -5.54 12.88 10.30
N GLY A 51 -5.22 13.09 11.57
CA GLY A 51 -5.49 12.18 12.69
C GLY A 51 -6.97 11.82 12.94
N ASP A 52 -7.25 11.12 14.02
CA ASP A 52 -8.53 10.49 14.47
C ASP A 52 -9.84 11.30 14.34
N THR A 53 -9.76 12.54 13.83
CA THR A 53 -10.90 13.45 13.61
C THR A 53 -11.39 13.51 12.16
N ALA A 54 -10.85 12.65 11.26
CA ALA A 54 -11.26 12.65 9.86
C ALA A 54 -12.76 12.29 9.73
N THR A 55 -13.50 13.12 9.02
CA THR A 55 -14.90 12.88 8.71
C THR A 55 -15.06 11.68 7.77
N LEU A 56 -16.27 11.13 7.68
CA LEU A 56 -16.55 10.04 6.75
C LEU A 56 -16.22 10.44 5.29
N ASP A 57 -16.53 11.70 4.91
CA ASP A 57 -16.23 12.19 3.56
C ASP A 57 -14.73 12.29 3.29
N GLU A 58 -13.93 12.73 4.28
CA GLU A 58 -12.47 12.75 4.15
C GLU A 58 -11.89 11.34 4.02
N ARG A 59 -12.44 10.36 4.74
CA ARG A 59 -12.03 8.94 4.62
C ARG A 59 -12.40 8.37 3.25
N LYS A 60 -13.61 8.66 2.75
CA LYS A 60 -14.04 8.25 1.41
C LYS A 60 -13.21 8.92 0.30
N LEU A 61 -12.83 10.18 0.48
CA LEU A 61 -11.92 10.87 -0.44
C LEU A 61 -10.55 10.19 -0.48
N LEU A 62 -10.02 9.82 0.67
CA LEU A 62 -8.76 9.07 0.76
C LEU A 62 -8.83 7.73 0.02
N VAL A 63 -9.91 6.96 0.22
CA VAL A 63 -10.15 5.72 -0.52
C VAL A 63 -10.08 5.97 -2.02
N ARG A 64 -10.82 6.96 -2.54
CA ARG A 64 -10.81 7.30 -3.97
C ARG A 64 -9.42 7.61 -4.49
N GLN A 65 -8.66 8.45 -3.78
CA GLN A 65 -7.29 8.82 -4.16
C GLN A 65 -6.34 7.62 -4.19
N LEU A 66 -6.41 6.74 -3.18
CA LEU A 66 -5.60 5.52 -3.15
C LEU A 66 -5.96 4.56 -4.30
N PHE A 67 -7.26 4.39 -4.59
CA PHE A 67 -7.69 3.53 -5.69
C PHE A 67 -7.40 4.15 -7.06
N GLU A 68 -7.39 5.47 -7.21
CA GLU A 68 -6.92 6.14 -8.42
C GLU A 68 -5.44 5.82 -8.71
N VAL A 69 -4.57 5.88 -7.69
CA VAL A 69 -3.16 5.48 -7.82
C VAL A 69 -3.05 3.99 -8.15
N ARG A 70 -3.80 3.13 -7.45
CA ARG A 70 -3.81 1.68 -7.69
C ARG A 70 -4.22 1.35 -9.12
N ARG A 71 -5.30 1.94 -9.64
CA ARG A 71 -5.75 1.76 -11.04
C ARG A 71 -4.74 2.23 -12.08
N THR A 72 -3.93 3.21 -11.73
CA THR A 72 -2.86 3.70 -12.61
C THR A 72 -1.68 2.72 -12.67
N ILE A 73 -1.34 2.09 -11.55
CA ILE A 73 -0.11 1.30 -11.41
C ILE A 73 -0.36 -0.20 -11.57
N GLU A 74 -1.35 -0.75 -10.88
CA GLU A 74 -1.52 -2.21 -10.75
C GLU A 74 -1.78 -2.95 -12.06
N PRO A 75 -2.61 -2.45 -13.00
CA PRO A 75 -2.83 -3.17 -14.25
C PRO A 75 -1.55 -3.32 -15.08
N ALA A 76 -0.75 -2.25 -15.19
CA ALA A 76 0.51 -2.27 -15.91
C ALA A 76 1.57 -3.13 -15.19
N MET A 77 1.65 -3.05 -13.88
CA MET A 77 2.54 -3.85 -13.05
C MET A 77 2.19 -5.34 -13.15
N SER A 78 0.90 -5.69 -13.10
CA SER A 78 0.42 -7.06 -13.22
C SER A 78 0.61 -7.64 -14.63
N GLU A 79 0.52 -6.81 -15.67
CA GLU A 79 0.89 -7.21 -17.03
C GLU A 79 2.37 -7.57 -17.13
N LEU A 80 3.24 -6.75 -16.51
CA LEU A 80 4.66 -7.05 -16.47
C LEU A 80 4.95 -8.35 -15.70
N ALA A 81 4.27 -8.58 -14.58
CA ALA A 81 4.36 -9.82 -13.82
C ALA A 81 3.91 -11.04 -14.64
N ALA A 82 2.80 -10.94 -15.37
CA ALA A 82 2.34 -12.02 -16.26
C ALA A 82 3.36 -12.39 -17.35
N ARG A 83 4.24 -11.45 -17.74
CA ARG A 83 5.29 -11.67 -18.73
C ARG A 83 6.60 -12.18 -18.15
N ARG A 84 6.95 -11.74 -16.94
CA ARG A 84 8.31 -11.84 -16.39
C ARG A 84 8.43 -12.82 -15.22
N ALA A 85 7.31 -13.07 -14.52
CA ALA A 85 7.32 -13.93 -13.35
C ALA A 85 7.93 -15.29 -13.63
N SER A 86 8.86 -15.71 -12.78
CA SER A 86 9.40 -17.07 -12.78
C SER A 86 8.32 -18.09 -12.40
N THR A 87 8.61 -19.37 -12.59
CA THR A 87 7.70 -20.45 -12.17
C THR A 87 7.47 -20.42 -10.66
N GLU A 88 8.49 -20.14 -9.88
CA GLU A 88 8.42 -20.03 -8.43
C GLU A 88 7.52 -18.85 -8.00
N GLU A 89 7.77 -17.67 -8.54
CA GLU A 89 6.93 -16.49 -8.26
C GLU A 89 5.46 -16.69 -8.64
N ARG A 90 5.19 -17.41 -9.74
CA ARG A 90 3.82 -17.79 -10.13
C ARG A 90 3.18 -18.73 -9.12
N SER A 91 3.93 -19.69 -8.59
CA SER A 91 3.49 -20.61 -7.54
C SER A 91 3.16 -19.86 -6.26
N ASP A 92 4.04 -18.96 -5.82
CA ASP A 92 3.85 -18.13 -4.62
C ASP A 92 2.59 -17.28 -4.73
N ILE A 93 2.38 -16.63 -5.89
CA ILE A 93 1.18 -15.81 -6.14
C ILE A 93 -0.09 -16.69 -6.09
N ALA A 94 -0.06 -17.88 -6.70
CA ALA A 94 -1.19 -18.80 -6.69
C ALA A 94 -1.49 -19.31 -5.27
N GLU A 95 -0.47 -19.62 -4.48
CA GLU A 95 -0.63 -20.05 -3.09
C GLU A 95 -1.24 -18.94 -2.22
N LEU A 96 -0.78 -17.70 -2.37
CA LEU A 96 -1.34 -16.56 -1.66
C LEU A 96 -2.81 -16.32 -2.04
N ALA A 97 -3.15 -16.42 -3.33
CA ALA A 97 -4.51 -16.28 -3.82
C ALA A 97 -5.46 -17.42 -3.38
N ALA A 98 -4.91 -18.61 -3.12
CA ALA A 98 -5.69 -19.76 -2.64
C ALA A 98 -6.07 -19.63 -1.16
N ARG A 99 -5.32 -18.84 -0.37
CA ARG A 99 -5.62 -18.61 1.05
C ARG A 99 -6.97 -17.93 1.20
N SER A 100 -7.73 -18.36 2.17
CA SER A 100 -9.03 -17.78 2.50
C SER A 100 -9.19 -17.69 4.01
N THR A 101 -9.80 -16.60 4.46
CA THR A 101 -10.14 -16.37 5.86
C THR A 101 -11.38 -15.50 5.93
N ASN A 102 -12.06 -15.53 7.06
CA ASN A 102 -13.17 -14.61 7.39
C ASN A 102 -12.75 -13.58 8.45
N GLN A 103 -11.51 -13.65 8.92
CA GLN A 103 -10.96 -12.72 9.90
C GLN A 103 -10.27 -11.55 9.16
N LEU A 104 -10.64 -10.33 9.53
CA LEU A 104 -10.15 -9.13 8.85
C LEU A 104 -8.63 -8.98 8.93
N ASP A 105 -8.02 -9.24 10.10
CA ASP A 105 -6.57 -9.11 10.29
C ASP A 105 -5.78 -10.09 9.43
N ASP A 106 -6.23 -11.34 9.38
CA ASP A 106 -5.63 -12.36 8.53
C ASP A 106 -5.80 -11.99 7.06
N PHE A 107 -7.00 -11.53 6.67
CA PHE A 107 -7.26 -11.09 5.30
C PHE A 107 -6.34 -9.93 4.90
N ARG A 108 -6.21 -8.90 5.72
CA ARG A 108 -5.34 -7.75 5.44
C ARG A 108 -3.88 -8.18 5.26
N THR A 109 -3.42 -9.15 6.03
CA THR A 109 -2.08 -9.72 5.92
C THR A 109 -1.89 -10.47 4.59
N ILE A 110 -2.86 -11.31 4.22
CA ILE A 110 -2.84 -12.09 2.97
C ILE A 110 -2.95 -11.15 1.75
N ASP A 111 -3.86 -10.19 1.79
CA ASP A 111 -4.10 -9.21 0.75
C ASP A 111 -2.83 -8.39 0.45
N ARG A 112 -2.20 -7.83 1.50
CA ARG A 112 -0.92 -7.12 1.37
C ARG A 112 0.18 -8.02 0.78
N ALA A 113 0.27 -9.27 1.23
CA ALA A 113 1.27 -10.22 0.74
C ALA A 113 1.04 -10.55 -0.74
N PHE A 114 -0.21 -10.76 -1.16
CA PHE A 114 -0.59 -11.05 -2.54
C PHE A 114 -0.19 -9.91 -3.49
N HIS A 115 -0.58 -8.69 -3.19
CA HIS A 115 -0.24 -7.53 -4.00
C HIS A 115 1.27 -7.25 -4.02
N THR A 116 1.96 -7.50 -2.90
CA THR A 116 3.43 -7.38 -2.82
C THR A 116 4.12 -8.44 -3.70
N ALA A 117 3.63 -9.67 -3.73
CA ALA A 117 4.18 -10.73 -4.58
C ALA A 117 4.07 -10.38 -6.07
N ILE A 118 2.91 -9.88 -6.52
CA ILE A 118 2.74 -9.40 -7.90
C ILE A 118 3.70 -8.24 -8.20
N SER A 119 3.84 -7.31 -7.25
CA SER A 119 4.76 -6.19 -7.40
C SER A 119 6.21 -6.66 -7.60
N ARG A 120 6.66 -7.64 -6.84
CA ARG A 120 8.01 -8.23 -7.01
C ARG A 120 8.16 -8.91 -8.36
N ALA A 121 7.20 -9.72 -8.74
CA ALA A 121 7.18 -10.46 -10.01
C ALA A 121 7.13 -9.56 -11.25
N CYS A 122 6.78 -8.27 -11.12
CA CYS A 122 6.83 -7.33 -12.25
C CYS A 122 8.27 -7.04 -12.72
N GLY A 123 9.29 -7.32 -11.89
CA GLY A 123 10.69 -7.17 -12.21
C GLY A 123 11.13 -5.73 -12.50
N ASN A 124 10.47 -4.74 -11.87
CA ASN A 124 10.84 -3.32 -11.95
C ASN A 124 10.95 -2.73 -10.53
N PRO A 125 12.18 -2.56 -10.00
CA PRO A 125 12.39 -2.08 -8.63
C PRO A 125 11.77 -0.70 -8.35
N MET A 126 11.74 0.18 -9.36
CA MET A 126 11.14 1.52 -9.22
C MET A 126 9.61 1.43 -9.02
N LEU A 127 8.93 0.57 -9.78
CA LEU A 127 7.50 0.32 -9.57
C LEU A 127 7.23 -0.33 -8.22
N GLN A 128 8.11 -1.25 -7.77
CA GLN A 128 8.00 -1.87 -6.44
C GLN A 128 8.08 -0.84 -5.32
N GLU A 129 9.03 0.10 -5.42
CA GLU A 129 9.20 1.15 -4.40
C GLU A 129 7.97 2.06 -4.35
N VAL A 130 7.53 2.58 -5.50
CA VAL A 130 6.36 3.48 -5.58
C VAL A 130 5.11 2.76 -5.09
N TYR A 131 4.89 1.54 -5.54
CA TYR A 131 3.72 0.75 -5.14
C TYR A 131 3.75 0.32 -3.68
N GLY A 132 4.92 0.03 -3.13
CA GLY A 132 5.10 -0.26 -1.71
C GLY A 132 4.64 0.88 -0.81
N LYS A 133 4.90 2.15 -1.20
CA LYS A 133 4.39 3.33 -0.50
C LYS A 133 2.85 3.42 -0.57
N THR A 134 2.28 3.08 -1.72
CA THR A 134 0.81 3.04 -1.89
C THR A 134 0.17 1.96 -1.02
N LEU A 135 0.76 0.76 -0.97
CA LEU A 135 0.30 -0.31 -0.07
C LEU A 135 0.44 0.10 1.40
N GLY A 136 1.55 0.75 1.78
CA GLY A 136 1.70 1.30 3.13
C GLY A 136 0.58 2.27 3.47
N ALA A 137 0.28 3.23 2.59
CA ALA A 137 -0.81 4.18 2.80
C ALA A 137 -2.19 3.49 2.93
N LEU A 138 -2.42 2.38 2.24
CA LEU A 138 -3.66 1.62 2.32
C LEU A 138 -3.75 0.78 3.61
N PHE A 139 -2.70 0.02 3.93
CA PHE A 139 -2.76 -0.97 5.01
C PHE A 139 -2.40 -0.41 6.38
N ASP A 140 -1.62 0.66 6.44
CA ASP A 140 -1.13 1.25 7.70
C ASP A 140 -1.93 2.53 8.08
N SER A 141 -2.99 2.91 7.31
CA SER A 141 -3.87 4.04 7.59
C SER A 141 -4.84 3.73 8.73
N ASN A 142 -4.81 4.57 9.77
CA ASN A 142 -5.78 4.51 10.87
C ASN A 142 -7.19 4.89 10.41
N GLU A 143 -7.31 5.82 9.45
CA GLU A 143 -8.59 6.27 8.89
C GLU A 143 -9.30 5.12 8.16
N LEU A 144 -8.57 4.34 7.38
CA LEU A 144 -9.13 3.17 6.70
C LEU A 144 -9.38 2.02 7.68
N ALA A 145 -8.48 1.81 8.64
CA ALA A 145 -8.69 0.84 9.69
C ALA A 145 -9.98 1.13 10.47
N SER A 146 -10.23 2.39 10.85
CA SER A 146 -11.44 2.77 11.59
C SER A 146 -12.74 2.46 10.83
N LEU A 147 -12.75 2.56 9.50
CA LEU A 147 -13.90 2.14 8.68
C LEU A 147 -14.06 0.61 8.68
N LEU A 148 -12.96 -0.12 8.48
CA LEU A 148 -13.01 -1.57 8.36
C LEU A 148 -13.35 -2.28 9.68
N TYR A 149 -12.89 -1.73 10.82
CA TYR A 149 -13.13 -2.31 12.15
C TYR A 149 -14.40 -1.81 12.83
N ALA A 150 -15.11 -0.83 12.24
CA ALA A 150 -16.39 -0.38 12.78
C ALA A 150 -17.40 -1.52 12.81
N GLU A 151 -18.02 -1.75 13.98
CA GLU A 151 -19.00 -2.84 14.18
C GLU A 151 -20.17 -2.78 13.18
N ILE A 152 -20.61 -1.55 12.87
CA ILE A 152 -21.68 -1.31 11.89
C ILE A 152 -21.32 -1.83 10.49
N ASN A 153 -20.03 -1.89 10.15
CA ASN A 153 -19.54 -2.29 8.85
C ASN A 153 -19.21 -3.79 8.75
N ARG A 154 -19.32 -4.55 9.84
CA ARG A 154 -18.87 -5.96 9.91
C ARG A 154 -19.42 -6.81 8.76
N HIS A 155 -20.71 -6.69 8.46
CA HIS A 155 -21.34 -7.48 7.39
C HIS A 155 -20.79 -7.11 6.01
N GLU A 156 -20.66 -5.82 5.71
CA GLU A 156 -20.12 -5.36 4.41
C GLU A 156 -18.64 -5.70 4.26
N VAL A 157 -17.85 -5.58 5.33
CA VAL A 157 -16.45 -5.99 5.36
C VAL A 157 -16.31 -7.48 5.07
N SER A 158 -17.17 -8.32 5.63
CA SER A 158 -17.20 -9.76 5.32
C SER A 158 -17.48 -10.01 3.82
N GLY A 159 -18.38 -9.23 3.23
CA GLY A 159 -18.65 -9.25 1.78
C GLY A 159 -17.46 -8.78 0.93
N ILE A 160 -16.72 -7.76 1.39
CA ILE A 160 -15.49 -7.29 0.75
C ILE A 160 -14.43 -8.39 0.77
N ILE A 161 -14.20 -9.03 1.91
CA ILE A 161 -13.24 -10.13 2.06
C ILE A 161 -13.55 -11.26 1.07
N ALA A 162 -14.80 -11.72 1.03
CA ALA A 162 -15.22 -12.81 0.15
C ALA A 162 -15.02 -12.46 -1.34
N SER A 163 -15.43 -11.26 -1.74
CA SER A 163 -15.30 -10.78 -3.12
C SER A 163 -13.84 -10.60 -3.53
N ALA A 164 -13.02 -9.97 -2.68
CA ALA A 164 -11.61 -9.77 -2.95
C ALA A 164 -10.85 -11.10 -3.04
N THR A 165 -11.14 -12.07 -2.15
CA THR A 165 -10.55 -13.41 -2.20
C THR A 165 -10.87 -14.12 -3.52
N ALA A 166 -12.11 -14.01 -4.02
CA ALA A 166 -12.48 -14.59 -5.32
C ALA A 166 -11.76 -13.89 -6.48
N ALA A 167 -11.63 -12.56 -6.40
CA ALA A 167 -10.92 -11.78 -7.41
C ALA A 167 -9.42 -12.09 -7.44
N HIS A 168 -8.77 -12.28 -6.29
CA HIS A 168 -7.36 -12.67 -6.22
C HIS A 168 -7.11 -14.00 -6.94
N ARG A 169 -8.00 -14.99 -6.79
CA ARG A 169 -7.91 -16.25 -7.54
C ARG A 169 -8.00 -16.02 -9.05
N ALA A 170 -8.94 -15.20 -9.49
CA ALA A 170 -9.09 -14.88 -10.92
C ALA A 170 -7.86 -14.15 -11.49
N ILE A 171 -7.26 -13.24 -10.72
CA ILE A 171 -6.01 -12.54 -11.08
C ILE A 171 -4.87 -13.55 -11.17
N ALA A 172 -4.69 -14.40 -10.15
CA ALA A 172 -3.63 -15.40 -10.12
C ALA A 172 -3.76 -16.39 -11.29
N ASP A 173 -4.96 -16.91 -11.56
CA ASP A 173 -5.24 -17.83 -12.68
C ASP A 173 -4.88 -17.21 -14.04
N ALA A 174 -5.19 -15.93 -14.22
CA ALA A 174 -4.86 -15.22 -15.46
C ALA A 174 -3.33 -14.98 -15.58
N LEU A 175 -2.69 -14.60 -14.46
CA LEU A 175 -1.25 -14.32 -14.40
C LEU A 175 -0.41 -15.59 -14.60
N VAL A 176 -0.74 -16.67 -13.88
CA VAL A 176 -0.06 -17.97 -13.99
C VAL A 176 -0.16 -18.51 -15.42
N ALA A 177 -1.31 -18.37 -16.05
CA ALA A 177 -1.52 -18.76 -17.45
C ALA A 177 -0.87 -17.80 -18.47
N GLY A 178 -0.21 -16.73 -18.04
CA GLY A 178 0.42 -15.74 -18.92
C GLY A 178 -0.56 -14.91 -19.75
N ARG A 179 -1.84 -14.88 -19.39
CA ARG A 179 -2.90 -14.17 -20.11
C ARG A 179 -2.91 -12.68 -19.78
N ARG A 180 -1.99 -11.92 -20.37
CA ARG A 180 -1.78 -10.49 -20.08
C ARG A 180 -3.07 -9.65 -20.06
N LYS A 181 -3.87 -9.69 -21.13
CA LYS A 181 -5.14 -8.95 -21.18
C LYS A 181 -6.13 -9.42 -20.12
N GLY A 182 -6.18 -10.72 -19.84
CA GLY A 182 -7.00 -11.30 -18.79
C GLY A 182 -6.56 -10.83 -17.41
N THR A 183 -5.25 -10.75 -17.15
CA THR A 183 -4.70 -10.26 -15.89
C THR A 183 -5.07 -8.78 -15.67
N ILE A 184 -4.89 -7.93 -16.69
CA ILE A 184 -5.29 -6.52 -16.63
C ILE A 184 -6.78 -6.39 -16.29
N ALA A 185 -7.64 -7.10 -17.02
CA ALA A 185 -9.09 -7.03 -16.83
C ALA A 185 -9.51 -7.51 -15.43
N ALA A 186 -8.90 -8.60 -14.94
CA ALA A 186 -9.18 -9.12 -13.60
C ALA A 186 -8.75 -8.14 -12.49
N VAL A 187 -7.58 -7.49 -12.63
CA VAL A 187 -7.11 -6.46 -11.70
C VAL A 187 -8.04 -5.25 -11.70
N GLN A 188 -8.43 -4.75 -12.87
CA GLN A 188 -9.35 -3.61 -12.97
C GLN A 188 -10.70 -3.93 -12.31
N ALA A 189 -11.28 -5.08 -12.61
CA ALA A 189 -12.55 -5.51 -12.01
C ALA A 189 -12.47 -5.65 -10.48
N HIS A 190 -11.34 -6.18 -9.96
CA HIS A 190 -11.08 -6.25 -8.53
C HIS A 190 -11.05 -4.87 -7.88
N LEU A 191 -10.27 -3.94 -8.43
CA LEU A 191 -10.13 -2.59 -7.87
C LEU A 191 -11.47 -1.84 -7.89
N ASP A 192 -12.22 -1.94 -8.98
CA ASP A 192 -13.51 -1.27 -9.10
C ASP A 192 -14.56 -1.84 -8.12
N ASP A 193 -14.56 -3.15 -7.87
CA ASP A 193 -15.49 -3.76 -6.93
C ASP A 193 -15.16 -3.36 -5.48
N VAL A 194 -13.89 -3.45 -5.08
CA VAL A 194 -13.48 -3.13 -3.70
C VAL A 194 -13.71 -1.64 -3.41
N GLU A 195 -13.27 -0.74 -4.30
CA GLU A 195 -13.50 0.70 -4.12
C GLU A 195 -14.98 1.03 -3.98
N ARG A 196 -15.80 0.56 -4.91
CA ARG A 196 -17.25 0.78 -4.87
C ARG A 196 -17.85 0.33 -3.55
N ARG A 197 -17.50 -0.87 -3.06
CA ARG A 197 -17.99 -1.36 -1.78
C ARG A 197 -17.52 -0.52 -0.60
N MET A 198 -16.27 -0.08 -0.60
CA MET A 198 -15.75 0.78 0.46
C MET A 198 -16.41 2.16 0.47
N ILE A 199 -16.70 2.74 -0.70
CA ILE A 199 -17.30 4.08 -0.81
C ILE A 199 -18.80 4.08 -0.56
N ASP A 200 -19.52 3.10 -1.13
CA ASP A 200 -20.98 3.14 -1.17
C ASP A 200 -21.60 2.46 0.05
N ARG A 201 -20.88 1.57 0.73
CA ARG A 201 -21.46 0.69 1.75
C ARG A 201 -20.86 0.81 3.15
N LEU A 202 -19.63 1.35 3.28
CA LEU A 202 -19.07 1.58 4.60
C LEU A 202 -19.52 2.92 5.15
N LEU A 203 -19.91 2.90 6.42
CA LEU A 203 -20.45 4.06 7.17
C LEU A 203 -19.45 4.60 8.19
#